data_5f6d8f00caf24faca48853c29b8ef92d
#
_entry.id   5f6d8f00caf24faca48853c29b8ef92d
#
_cell.length_a   1.000
_cell.length_b   1.000
_cell.length_c   1.000
_cell.angle_alpha   90.00
_cell.angle_beta   90.00
_cell.angle_gamma   90.00
#
_symmetry.space_group_name_H-M   'P 1'
#
loop_
_entity.id
_entity.type
_entity.pdbx_description
1 polymer ?
#
loop_
_entity_poly.entity_id
_entity_poly.type
_entity_poly.pdbx_seq_one_letter_code
_entity_poly.pdbx_strand_id
1 'polypeptide(L)'
;MNSIDLMAVTYAMGDGINKIQNITQVKNRGILSINGAGKVTGGGTSVFSEIEDSNIPAVMIPGLHKDSDSLDKLFRAAYSHQASPEKVSICYNAFLETGWKNMIVADISSNSVDILIENGKIKGAMDACLGAMGIVHGPIDLEMIRQIDEEDFSANNRFSHAGAIKIADIDGKVANMKDQLLDNYESGDEKAKLAIDTLIMTVAMEIAGLDVVCENEIEGIVLTGSVGSATKPFNFENEINKYFKNKYSLKIISKESGAIGAAQIARDVYN
;
A
#
# COMPACT_ATOMS: atom_id res chain seq x y z
N MET A 1 -32.04 12.75 0.06
CA MET A 1 -30.72 12.10 -0.06
C MET A 1 -29.78 13.17 -0.57
N ASN A 2 -28.64 13.40 0.06
CA ASN A 2 -27.62 14.27 -0.52
C ASN A 2 -27.10 13.58 -1.78
N SER A 3 -27.10 14.27 -2.91
CA SER A 3 -26.53 13.76 -4.16
C SER A 3 -25.00 13.72 -4.01
N ILE A 4 -24.38 12.67 -4.55
CA ILE A 4 -22.92 12.60 -4.71
C ILE A 4 -22.62 13.22 -6.07
N ASP A 5 -21.84 14.29 -6.11
CA ASP A 5 -21.50 15.00 -7.34
C ASP A 5 -20.45 14.22 -8.16
N LEU A 6 -19.44 13.67 -7.49
CA LEU A 6 -18.41 12.81 -8.10
C LEU A 6 -17.81 11.86 -7.06
N MET A 7 -17.55 10.63 -7.45
CA MET A 7 -16.84 9.64 -6.66
C MET A 7 -15.49 9.32 -7.33
N ALA A 8 -14.40 9.27 -6.57
CA ALA A 8 -13.15 8.71 -7.05
C ALA A 8 -12.97 7.29 -6.49
N VAL A 9 -12.64 6.35 -7.38
CA VAL A 9 -12.64 4.91 -7.11
C VAL A 9 -11.22 4.36 -7.24
N THR A 10 -10.81 3.57 -6.25
CA THR A 10 -9.47 2.97 -6.16
C THR A 10 -9.48 1.44 -6.36
N TYR A 11 -10.56 0.86 -6.84
CA TYR A 11 -10.73 -0.59 -7.02
C TYR A 11 -10.25 -1.12 -8.37
N ALA A 12 -9.43 -0.38 -9.09
CA ALA A 12 -8.75 -0.90 -10.27
C ALA A 12 -7.57 -1.77 -9.84
N MET A 13 -7.31 -2.86 -10.56
CA MET A 13 -6.05 -3.59 -10.42
C MET A 13 -4.84 -2.79 -10.98
N GLY A 14 -5.11 -1.64 -11.52
CA GLY A 14 -4.20 -0.52 -11.69
C GLY A 14 -3.34 -0.53 -12.95
N ASP A 15 -3.07 -1.67 -13.55
CA ASP A 15 -2.12 -1.81 -14.65
C ASP A 15 -2.69 -1.53 -16.04
N GLY A 16 -4.03 -1.43 -16.17
CA GLY A 16 -4.72 -1.13 -17.43
C GLY A 16 -5.09 0.34 -17.62
N ILE A 17 -4.83 1.19 -16.64
CA ILE A 17 -5.06 2.63 -16.71
C ILE A 17 -3.86 3.39 -16.17
N ASN A 18 -3.50 4.50 -16.81
CA ASN A 18 -2.33 5.32 -16.43
C ASN A 18 -2.67 6.79 -16.17
N LYS A 19 -3.95 7.13 -16.15
CA LYS A 19 -4.48 8.45 -15.81
C LYS A 19 -5.87 8.33 -15.20
N ILE A 20 -6.30 9.37 -14.49
CA ILE A 20 -7.67 9.47 -13.99
C ILE A 20 -8.62 9.53 -15.19
N GLN A 21 -9.64 8.69 -15.21
CA GLN A 21 -10.63 8.65 -16.29
C GLN A 21 -12.00 8.21 -15.77
N ASN A 22 -13.05 8.53 -16.52
CA ASN A 22 -14.42 8.17 -16.17
C ASN A 22 -14.56 6.64 -16.07
N ILE A 23 -15.27 6.15 -15.07
CA ILE A 23 -15.49 4.71 -14.83
C ILE A 23 -16.08 4.00 -16.05
N THR A 24 -16.98 4.65 -16.79
CA THR A 24 -17.63 4.10 -17.99
C THR A 24 -16.65 3.91 -19.17
N GLN A 25 -15.48 4.53 -19.12
CA GLN A 25 -14.43 4.39 -20.14
C GLN A 25 -13.42 3.29 -19.81
N VAL A 26 -13.47 2.76 -18.59
CA VAL A 26 -12.52 1.76 -18.11
C VAL A 26 -12.96 0.37 -18.55
N LYS A 27 -12.22 -0.22 -19.47
CA LYS A 27 -12.47 -1.60 -19.92
C LYS A 27 -11.95 -2.58 -18.87
N ASN A 28 -12.73 -3.66 -18.66
CA ASN A 28 -12.33 -4.76 -17.78
C ASN A 28 -11.82 -4.29 -16.40
N ARG A 29 -12.42 -3.24 -15.83
CA ARG A 29 -12.05 -2.66 -14.54
C ARG A 29 -10.56 -2.23 -14.43
N GLY A 30 -9.91 -1.95 -15.55
CA GLY A 30 -8.49 -1.62 -15.61
C GLY A 30 -7.55 -2.82 -15.48
N ILE A 31 -8.01 -4.04 -15.69
CA ILE A 31 -7.20 -5.26 -15.64
C ILE A 31 -6.71 -5.62 -17.05
N LEU A 32 -5.40 -5.78 -17.23
CA LEU A 32 -4.81 -6.20 -18.51
C LEU A 32 -4.91 -7.71 -18.75
N SER A 33 -4.76 -8.52 -17.70
CA SER A 33 -4.81 -9.98 -17.79
C SER A 33 -5.94 -10.56 -16.96
N ILE A 34 -6.76 -11.40 -17.58
CA ILE A 34 -7.85 -12.13 -16.91
C ILE A 34 -7.31 -13.39 -16.18
N ASN A 35 -6.10 -13.83 -16.53
CA ASN A 35 -5.47 -15.03 -16.00
C ASN A 35 -4.31 -14.66 -15.08
N GLY A 36 -4.21 -15.32 -13.93
CA GLY A 36 -3.10 -15.15 -13.02
C GLY A 36 -3.37 -14.17 -11.86
N ALA A 37 -2.33 -13.53 -11.38
CA ALA A 37 -2.42 -12.52 -10.33
C ALA A 37 -3.32 -11.36 -10.79
N GLY A 38 -4.27 -10.97 -9.96
CA GLY A 38 -5.27 -9.97 -10.33
C GLY A 38 -6.57 -10.54 -10.93
N LYS A 39 -6.68 -11.87 -11.07
CA LYS A 39 -7.96 -12.50 -11.38
C LYS A 39 -8.98 -12.07 -10.34
N VAL A 40 -10.11 -11.60 -10.84
CA VAL A 40 -11.22 -11.13 -10.03
C VAL A 40 -11.64 -12.15 -8.98
N THR A 41 -11.43 -11.78 -7.74
CA THR A 41 -11.92 -12.58 -6.62
C THR A 41 -12.25 -11.64 -5.47
N GLY A 42 -13.54 -11.47 -5.17
CA GLY A 42 -13.96 -10.89 -3.92
C GLY A 42 -14.60 -9.49 -3.96
N GLY A 43 -14.67 -8.88 -2.79
CA GLY A 43 -15.50 -7.71 -2.51
C GLY A 43 -15.20 -6.45 -3.35
N GLY A 44 -13.95 -6.23 -3.75
CA GLY A 44 -13.59 -5.09 -4.58
C GLY A 44 -14.26 -5.09 -5.95
N THR A 45 -14.48 -6.25 -6.54
CA THR A 45 -15.22 -6.38 -7.80
C THR A 45 -16.68 -6.03 -7.64
N SER A 46 -17.31 -6.53 -6.58
CA SER A 46 -18.71 -6.22 -6.30
C SER A 46 -18.90 -4.72 -6.10
N VAL A 47 -18.02 -4.07 -5.34
CA VAL A 47 -18.07 -2.63 -5.11
C VAL A 47 -17.92 -1.84 -6.42
N PHE A 48 -16.97 -2.24 -7.28
CA PHE A 48 -16.81 -1.60 -8.59
C PHE A 48 -18.10 -1.71 -9.42
N SER A 49 -18.67 -2.91 -9.52
CA SER A 49 -19.90 -3.15 -10.30
C SER A 49 -21.09 -2.37 -9.71
N GLU A 50 -21.26 -2.34 -8.41
CA GLU A 50 -22.31 -1.56 -7.76
C GLU A 50 -22.17 -0.04 -8.02
N ILE A 51 -20.94 0.47 -8.05
CA ILE A 51 -20.70 1.89 -8.39
C ILE A 51 -21.03 2.15 -9.86
N GLU A 52 -20.60 1.27 -10.79
CA GLU A 52 -20.88 1.38 -12.20
C GLU A 52 -22.39 1.36 -12.47
N ASP A 53 -23.12 0.43 -11.83
CA ASP A 53 -24.57 0.26 -11.98
C ASP A 53 -25.39 1.36 -11.29
N SER A 54 -24.82 2.04 -10.30
CA SER A 54 -25.51 3.08 -9.52
C SER A 54 -25.79 4.38 -10.28
N ASN A 55 -25.15 4.56 -11.45
CA ASN A 55 -25.15 5.81 -12.21
C ASN A 55 -24.62 7.04 -11.45
N ILE A 56 -23.91 6.84 -10.34
CA ILE A 56 -23.18 7.92 -9.65
C ILE A 56 -22.00 8.34 -10.54
N PRO A 57 -21.82 9.64 -10.84
CA PRO A 57 -20.64 10.08 -11.56
C PRO A 57 -19.36 9.59 -10.84
N ALA A 58 -18.52 8.84 -11.55
CA ALA A 58 -17.33 8.27 -10.93
C ALA A 58 -16.11 8.31 -11.85
N VAL A 59 -14.94 8.53 -11.27
CA VAL A 59 -13.64 8.45 -11.93
C VAL A 59 -12.79 7.37 -11.27
N MET A 60 -11.99 6.68 -12.10
CA MET A 60 -11.02 5.70 -11.66
C MET A 60 -9.67 6.36 -11.45
N ILE A 61 -9.05 6.14 -10.30
CA ILE A 61 -7.67 6.53 -10.02
C ILE A 61 -6.76 5.40 -10.53
N PRO A 62 -5.67 5.70 -11.27
CA PRO A 62 -4.73 4.67 -11.73
C PRO A 62 -3.84 4.18 -10.58
N GLY A 63 -3.34 2.95 -10.71
CA GLY A 63 -2.20 2.48 -9.93
C GLY A 63 -0.87 3.00 -10.49
N LEU A 64 0.21 2.60 -9.84
CA LEU A 64 1.58 2.92 -10.22
C LEU A 64 2.24 1.68 -10.83
N HIS A 65 2.59 1.75 -12.12
CA HIS A 65 3.15 0.64 -12.87
C HIS A 65 4.11 1.13 -13.97
N LYS A 66 4.81 0.21 -14.63
CA LYS A 66 5.85 0.53 -15.62
C LYS A 66 5.40 1.46 -16.76
N ASP A 67 4.09 1.48 -17.08
CA ASP A 67 3.53 2.33 -18.14
C ASP A 67 2.97 3.66 -17.59
N SER A 68 3.17 3.97 -16.32
CA SER A 68 2.81 5.25 -15.69
C SER A 68 3.87 6.30 -15.99
N ASP A 69 3.62 7.20 -16.93
CA ASP A 69 4.59 8.21 -17.38
C ASP A 69 5.01 9.22 -16.30
N SER A 70 4.25 9.31 -15.22
CA SER A 70 4.58 10.17 -14.08
C SER A 70 5.73 9.65 -13.22
N LEU A 71 6.04 8.36 -13.30
CA LEU A 71 7.10 7.73 -12.49
C LEU A 71 8.48 7.91 -13.12
N ASP A 72 9.51 7.91 -12.28
CA ASP A 72 10.89 7.90 -12.72
C ASP A 72 11.21 6.67 -13.58
N LYS A 73 12.00 6.87 -14.64
CA LYS A 73 12.34 5.82 -15.61
C LYS A 73 13.07 4.62 -14.98
N LEU A 74 13.88 4.84 -13.93
CA LEU A 74 14.61 3.76 -13.27
C LEU A 74 13.68 2.88 -12.46
N PHE A 75 12.70 3.46 -11.75
CA PHE A 75 11.65 2.71 -11.07
C PHE A 75 10.77 1.94 -12.06
N ARG A 76 10.41 2.54 -13.20
CA ARG A 76 9.65 1.86 -14.27
C ARG A 76 10.42 0.70 -14.89
N ALA A 77 11.73 0.83 -15.01
CA ALA A 77 12.57 -0.24 -15.54
C ALA A 77 12.77 -1.39 -14.52
N ALA A 78 12.84 -1.06 -13.23
CA ALA A 78 13.04 -2.04 -12.17
C ALA A 78 11.78 -2.86 -11.87
N TYR A 79 10.60 -2.23 -11.88
CA TYR A 79 9.36 -2.83 -11.35
C TYR A 79 8.20 -2.69 -12.33
N SER A 80 7.53 -3.81 -12.62
CA SER A 80 6.34 -3.84 -13.49
C SER A 80 5.11 -3.23 -12.82
N HIS A 81 4.98 -3.41 -11.50
CA HIS A 81 3.96 -2.83 -10.64
C HIS A 81 4.63 -2.29 -9.38
N GLN A 82 4.16 -1.16 -8.87
CA GLN A 82 4.77 -0.49 -7.72
C GLN A 82 3.78 -0.21 -6.59
N ALA A 83 2.54 0.20 -6.91
CA ALA A 83 1.53 0.43 -5.90
C ALA A 83 0.11 0.48 -6.48
N SER A 84 -0.87 0.12 -5.66
CA SER A 84 -2.29 0.20 -6.00
C SER A 84 -2.80 1.65 -6.09
N PRO A 85 -3.96 1.90 -6.74
CA PRO A 85 -4.58 3.22 -6.80
C PRO A 85 -4.84 3.86 -5.43
N GLU A 86 -5.12 3.07 -4.41
CA GLU A 86 -5.28 3.54 -3.04
C GLU A 86 -4.04 4.31 -2.55
N LYS A 87 -2.84 3.84 -2.91
CA LYS A 87 -1.59 4.46 -2.51
C LYS A 87 -1.39 5.85 -3.14
N VAL A 88 -1.89 6.04 -4.37
CA VAL A 88 -1.94 7.36 -5.01
C VAL A 88 -2.81 8.32 -4.20
N SER A 89 -3.98 7.86 -3.75
CA SER A 89 -4.88 8.64 -2.90
C SER A 89 -4.25 8.99 -1.55
N ILE A 90 -3.58 8.03 -0.92
CA ILE A 90 -2.83 8.26 0.32
C ILE A 90 -1.75 9.33 0.14
N CYS A 91 -0.98 9.25 -0.94
CA CYS A 91 0.05 10.26 -1.26
C CYS A 91 -0.54 11.65 -1.44
N TYR A 92 -1.70 11.75 -2.10
CA TYR A 92 -2.37 13.03 -2.28
C TYR A 92 -2.86 13.62 -0.95
N ASN A 93 -3.46 12.80 -0.09
CA ASN A 93 -3.83 13.23 1.25
C ASN A 93 -2.59 13.65 2.08
N ALA A 94 -1.53 12.88 2.05
CA ALA A 94 -0.27 13.21 2.74
C ALA A 94 0.30 14.56 2.29
N PHE A 95 0.27 14.84 0.99
CA PHE A 95 0.69 16.14 0.45
C PHE A 95 -0.18 17.29 0.96
N LEU A 96 -1.50 17.13 0.97
CA LEU A 96 -2.40 18.16 1.47
C LEU A 96 -2.27 18.41 2.99
N GLU A 97 -1.97 17.36 3.76
CA GLU A 97 -1.78 17.44 5.22
C GLU A 97 -0.43 18.07 5.62
N THR A 98 0.60 17.89 4.82
CA THR A 98 1.97 18.31 5.18
C THR A 98 2.48 19.50 4.38
N GLY A 99 2.09 19.61 3.12
CA GLY A 99 2.68 20.54 2.16
C GLY A 99 4.09 20.13 1.72
N TRP A 100 4.62 19.00 2.19
CA TRP A 100 5.97 18.53 1.85
C TRP A 100 6.05 18.10 0.39
N LYS A 101 7.13 18.50 -0.25
CA LYS A 101 7.40 18.17 -1.67
C LYS A 101 8.36 16.99 -1.81
N ASN A 102 9.20 16.78 -0.80
CA ASN A 102 10.17 15.68 -0.76
C ASN A 102 9.87 14.86 0.50
N MET A 103 9.19 13.73 0.36
CA MET A 103 8.78 12.91 1.49
C MET A 103 8.68 11.44 1.10
N ILE A 104 8.69 10.59 2.10
CA ILE A 104 8.32 9.19 1.95
C ILE A 104 6.98 8.97 2.65
N VAL A 105 6.04 8.35 1.96
CA VAL A 105 4.74 7.98 2.51
C VAL A 105 4.74 6.48 2.72
N ALA A 106 4.68 6.06 3.97
CA ALA A 106 4.69 4.67 4.38
C ALA A 106 3.29 4.25 4.86
N ASP A 107 2.66 3.37 4.10
CA ASP A 107 1.39 2.74 4.50
C ASP A 107 1.64 1.33 4.99
N ILE A 108 1.52 1.14 6.30
CA ILE A 108 1.77 -0.12 6.97
C ILE A 108 0.45 -0.67 7.52
N SER A 109 0.02 -1.79 6.96
CA SER A 109 -1.26 -2.44 7.26
C SER A 109 -1.14 -3.98 7.14
N SER A 110 -2.09 -4.63 6.47
CA SER A 110 -1.96 -6.04 6.06
C SER A 110 -0.82 -6.24 5.07
N ASN A 111 -0.51 -5.25 4.27
CA ASN A 111 0.72 -5.10 3.48
C ASN A 111 1.46 -3.83 3.91
N SER A 112 2.72 -3.68 3.52
CA SER A 112 3.46 -2.42 3.61
C SER A 112 3.85 -1.98 2.21
N VAL A 113 3.70 -0.68 1.95
CA VAL A 113 4.14 -0.05 0.70
C VAL A 113 4.65 1.34 1.02
N ASP A 114 5.90 1.59 0.69
CA ASP A 114 6.55 2.86 0.88
C ASP A 114 6.73 3.57 -0.46
N ILE A 115 6.33 4.84 -0.52
CA ILE A 115 6.28 5.63 -1.75
C ILE A 115 7.17 6.87 -1.60
N LEU A 116 8.09 7.06 -2.54
CA LEU A 116 8.92 8.25 -2.62
C LEU A 116 8.23 9.34 -3.43
N ILE A 117 8.07 10.50 -2.81
CA ILE A 117 7.61 11.74 -3.45
C ILE A 117 8.81 12.70 -3.50
N GLU A 118 9.09 13.21 -4.69
CA GLU A 118 10.16 14.16 -4.93
C GLU A 118 9.67 15.30 -5.81
N ASN A 119 9.95 16.54 -5.40
CA ASN A 119 9.47 17.75 -6.07
C ASN A 119 7.93 17.79 -6.26
N GLY A 120 7.19 17.24 -5.30
CA GLY A 120 5.72 17.16 -5.32
C GLY A 120 5.16 16.14 -6.31
N LYS A 121 5.97 15.20 -6.79
CA LYS A 121 5.57 14.13 -7.71
C LYS A 121 5.95 12.76 -7.15
N ILE A 122 5.12 11.77 -7.37
CA ILE A 122 5.49 10.39 -7.03
C ILE A 122 6.64 9.97 -7.95
N LYS A 123 7.81 9.72 -7.37
CA LYS A 123 9.01 9.25 -8.08
C LYS A 123 8.97 7.74 -8.31
N GLY A 124 8.55 6.98 -7.32
CA GLY A 124 8.43 5.54 -7.38
C GLY A 124 8.08 4.92 -6.04
N ALA A 125 7.86 3.61 -6.04
CA ALA A 125 7.56 2.81 -4.86
C ALA A 125 8.06 1.37 -5.04
N MET A 126 8.09 0.61 -3.95
CA MET A 126 8.26 -0.85 -3.99
C MET A 126 6.95 -1.53 -3.63
N ASP A 127 6.51 -2.44 -4.49
CA ASP A 127 5.27 -3.20 -4.25
C ASP A 127 5.42 -4.16 -3.06
N ALA A 128 4.33 -4.40 -2.36
CA ALA A 128 4.27 -5.24 -1.17
C ALA A 128 4.84 -6.66 -1.34
N CYS A 129 4.91 -7.18 -2.56
CA CYS A 129 5.53 -8.48 -2.84
C CYS A 129 7.06 -8.43 -2.97
N LEU A 130 7.67 -7.25 -2.94
CA LEU A 130 9.11 -7.03 -3.15
C LEU A 130 9.77 -6.29 -1.97
N GLY A 131 9.02 -5.42 -1.30
CA GLY A 131 9.50 -4.51 -0.28
C GLY A 131 9.33 -5.01 1.16
N ALA A 132 8.91 -4.11 2.04
CA ALA A 132 8.74 -4.37 3.45
C ALA A 132 7.60 -5.35 3.76
N MET A 133 7.70 -6.04 4.88
CA MET A 133 6.62 -6.90 5.38
C MET A 133 5.45 -6.05 5.89
N GLY A 134 4.22 -6.46 5.53
CA GLY A 134 3.02 -6.11 6.29
C GLY A 134 2.71 -7.19 7.33
N ILE A 135 1.52 -7.09 7.93
CA ILE A 135 1.08 -8.14 8.87
C ILE A 135 0.89 -9.48 8.16
N VAL A 136 0.18 -9.47 7.04
CA VAL A 136 -0.29 -10.67 6.32
C VAL A 136 0.51 -10.89 5.04
N HIS A 137 0.68 -9.84 4.25
CA HIS A 137 1.37 -9.88 2.97
C HIS A 137 2.82 -9.42 3.13
N GLY A 138 3.70 -9.92 2.27
CA GLY A 138 5.11 -9.51 2.30
C GLY A 138 5.88 -10.07 1.09
N PRO A 139 7.19 -9.85 1.06
CA PRO A 139 8.03 -10.33 -0.02
C PRO A 139 8.02 -11.85 -0.11
N ILE A 140 7.95 -12.36 -1.34
CA ILE A 140 8.04 -13.79 -1.63
C ILE A 140 9.53 -14.16 -1.63
N ASP A 141 9.98 -14.81 -0.56
CA ASP A 141 11.35 -15.24 -0.41
C ASP A 141 11.67 -16.54 -1.21
N LEU A 142 12.94 -16.95 -1.22
CA LEU A 142 13.41 -18.09 -2.00
C LEU A 142 12.69 -19.39 -1.64
N GLU A 143 12.37 -19.61 -0.38
CA GLU A 143 11.66 -20.82 0.05
C GLU A 143 10.23 -20.82 -0.50
N MET A 144 9.55 -19.69 -0.45
CA MET A 144 8.22 -19.55 -1.03
C MET A 144 8.22 -19.71 -2.56
N ILE A 145 9.27 -19.23 -3.25
CA ILE A 145 9.44 -19.42 -4.69
C ILE A 145 9.54 -20.92 -5.00
N ARG A 146 10.32 -21.68 -4.23
CA ARG A 146 10.42 -23.14 -4.40
C ARG A 146 9.09 -23.84 -4.22
N GLN A 147 8.34 -23.48 -3.18
CA GLN A 147 7.00 -24.03 -2.91
C GLN A 147 5.99 -23.73 -4.02
N ILE A 148 6.15 -22.59 -4.70
CA ILE A 148 5.34 -22.25 -5.87
C ILE A 148 5.75 -23.09 -7.08
N ASP A 149 7.04 -23.25 -7.31
CA ASP A 149 7.59 -24.01 -8.43
C ASP A 149 7.28 -25.51 -8.32
N GLU A 150 7.26 -26.04 -7.10
CA GLU A 150 6.85 -27.42 -6.78
C GLU A 150 5.33 -27.64 -6.83
N GLU A 151 4.55 -26.60 -7.16
CA GLU A 151 3.08 -26.60 -7.25
C GLU A 151 2.34 -26.91 -5.94
N ASP A 152 3.03 -26.88 -4.79
CA ASP A 152 2.42 -27.06 -3.47
C ASP A 152 1.46 -25.92 -3.13
N PHE A 153 1.81 -24.69 -3.54
CA PHE A 153 1.03 -23.49 -3.27
C PHE A 153 1.01 -22.54 -4.45
N SER A 154 -0.09 -21.81 -4.62
CA SER A 154 -0.14 -20.72 -5.58
C SER A 154 0.67 -19.50 -5.10
N ALA A 155 1.15 -18.68 -6.04
CA ALA A 155 1.80 -17.41 -5.73
C ALA A 155 0.92 -16.50 -4.85
N ASN A 156 -0.40 -16.49 -5.09
CA ASN A 156 -1.36 -15.74 -4.29
C ASN A 156 -1.42 -16.25 -2.84
N ASN A 157 -1.38 -17.56 -2.65
CA ASN A 157 -1.35 -18.14 -1.31
C ASN A 157 -0.06 -17.75 -0.59
N ARG A 158 1.11 -17.90 -1.23
CA ARG A 158 2.38 -17.51 -0.61
C ARG A 158 2.44 -16.02 -0.27
N PHE A 159 2.02 -15.15 -1.17
CA PHE A 159 1.96 -13.72 -0.93
C PHE A 159 1.09 -13.36 0.29
N SER A 160 -0.08 -14.01 0.43
CA SER A 160 -0.99 -13.78 1.56
C SER A 160 -0.54 -14.41 2.88
N HIS A 161 0.62 -15.05 2.92
CA HIS A 161 1.23 -15.63 4.13
C HIS A 161 2.70 -15.22 4.29
N ALA A 162 3.17 -14.21 3.52
CA ALA A 162 4.55 -13.77 3.54
C ALA A 162 4.86 -12.68 4.57
N GLY A 163 3.84 -12.14 5.23
CA GLY A 163 3.98 -11.09 6.23
C GLY A 163 4.51 -11.55 7.58
N ALA A 164 4.37 -10.69 8.58
CA ALA A 164 4.81 -10.94 9.96
C ALA A 164 4.20 -12.21 10.56
N ILE A 165 2.99 -12.59 10.12
CA ILE A 165 2.29 -13.80 10.58
C ILE A 165 3.09 -15.08 10.38
N LYS A 166 3.95 -15.17 9.33
CA LYS A 166 4.80 -16.35 9.11
C LYS A 166 5.83 -16.55 10.22
N ILE A 167 6.30 -15.47 10.82
CA ILE A 167 7.29 -15.51 11.91
C ILE A 167 6.62 -15.90 13.22
N ALA A 168 5.38 -15.45 13.41
CA ALA A 168 4.58 -15.77 14.59
C ALA A 168 3.87 -17.14 14.50
N ASP A 169 4.09 -17.91 13.42
CA ASP A 169 3.41 -19.20 13.16
C ASP A 169 1.87 -19.08 13.24
N ILE A 170 1.32 -17.97 12.75
CA ILE A 170 -0.12 -17.75 12.73
C ILE A 170 -0.67 -18.23 11.39
N ASP A 171 -1.64 -19.15 11.48
CA ASP A 171 -2.34 -19.71 10.33
C ASP A 171 -3.86 -19.59 10.50
N GLY A 172 -4.61 -19.73 9.41
CA GLY A 172 -6.07 -19.72 9.44
C GLY A 172 -6.71 -18.72 8.48
N LYS A 173 -7.77 -18.06 8.92
CA LYS A 173 -8.49 -17.07 8.09
C LYS A 173 -7.78 -15.73 8.12
N VAL A 174 -7.39 -15.22 6.96
CA VAL A 174 -6.71 -13.92 6.79
C VAL A 174 -7.37 -12.78 7.56
N ALA A 175 -8.71 -12.76 7.63
CA ALA A 175 -9.45 -11.74 8.37
C ALA A 175 -9.14 -11.66 9.88
N ASN A 176 -8.66 -12.76 10.48
CA ASN A 176 -8.41 -12.85 11.93
C ASN A 176 -6.91 -12.78 12.28
N MET A 177 -6.02 -12.96 11.29
CA MET A 177 -4.59 -13.13 11.55
C MET A 177 -3.96 -11.90 12.18
N LYS A 178 -4.40 -10.70 11.78
CA LYS A 178 -3.90 -9.45 12.36
C LYS A 178 -4.24 -9.34 13.85
N ASP A 179 -5.49 -9.53 14.19
CA ASP A 179 -5.95 -9.40 15.58
C ASP A 179 -5.25 -10.46 16.43
N GLN A 180 -5.13 -11.68 15.94
CA GLN A 180 -4.40 -12.74 16.64
C GLN A 180 -2.92 -12.39 16.87
N LEU A 181 -2.23 -11.81 15.88
CA LEU A 181 -0.84 -11.36 16.06
C LEU A 181 -0.72 -10.28 17.14
N LEU A 182 -1.63 -9.29 17.12
CA LEU A 182 -1.60 -8.20 18.09
C LEU A 182 -1.96 -8.66 19.51
N ASP A 183 -2.92 -9.57 19.65
CA ASP A 183 -3.28 -10.18 20.94
C ASP A 183 -2.11 -11.01 21.52
N ASN A 184 -1.45 -11.81 20.66
CA ASN A 184 -0.25 -12.56 21.06
C ASN A 184 0.90 -11.62 21.48
N TYR A 185 1.09 -10.53 20.74
CA TYR A 185 2.08 -9.52 21.10
C TYR A 185 1.78 -8.90 22.48
N GLU A 186 0.53 -8.51 22.73
CA GLU A 186 0.10 -7.91 24.00
C GLU A 186 0.23 -8.89 25.18
N SER A 187 -0.01 -10.18 24.94
CA SER A 187 0.18 -11.24 25.93
C SER A 187 1.66 -11.56 26.24
N GLY A 188 2.58 -10.99 25.44
CA GLY A 188 4.03 -11.16 25.64
C GLY A 188 4.63 -12.35 24.89
N ASP A 189 3.94 -12.91 23.89
CA ASP A 189 4.47 -14.00 23.06
C ASP A 189 5.74 -13.58 22.32
N GLU A 190 6.82 -14.34 22.48
CA GLU A 190 8.14 -14.02 21.94
C GLU A 190 8.18 -14.06 20.40
N LYS A 191 7.41 -14.96 19.77
CA LYS A 191 7.34 -15.03 18.30
C LYS A 191 6.58 -13.84 17.73
N ALA A 192 5.50 -13.44 18.38
CA ALA A 192 4.74 -12.25 17.99
C ALA A 192 5.58 -10.98 18.13
N LYS A 193 6.39 -10.85 19.19
CA LYS A 193 7.34 -9.74 19.33
C LYS A 193 8.38 -9.76 18.22
N LEU A 194 9.02 -10.90 17.97
CA LEU A 194 9.99 -11.04 16.87
C LEU A 194 9.37 -10.68 15.53
N ALA A 195 8.12 -11.08 15.28
CA ALA A 195 7.40 -10.80 14.05
C ALA A 195 7.19 -9.29 13.85
N ILE A 196 6.75 -8.58 14.90
CA ILE A 196 6.56 -7.13 14.86
C ILE A 196 7.89 -6.39 14.71
N ASP A 197 8.93 -6.78 15.46
CA ASP A 197 10.26 -6.18 15.35
C ASP A 197 10.86 -6.34 13.95
N THR A 198 10.65 -7.53 13.33
CA THR A 198 11.08 -7.79 11.95
C THR A 198 10.31 -6.95 10.94
N LEU A 199 8.99 -6.81 11.10
CA LEU A 199 8.17 -5.94 10.27
C LEU A 199 8.71 -4.50 10.33
N ILE A 200 8.91 -3.94 11.52
CA ILE A 200 9.40 -2.57 11.70
C ILE A 200 10.78 -2.40 11.07
N MET A 201 11.67 -3.38 11.26
CA MET A 201 12.99 -3.38 10.64
C MET A 201 12.91 -3.32 9.12
N THR A 202 12.06 -4.14 8.49
CA THR A 202 11.94 -4.18 7.02
C THR A 202 11.37 -2.86 6.45
N VAL A 203 10.41 -2.24 7.13
CA VAL A 203 9.90 -0.91 6.78
C VAL A 203 11.01 0.15 6.90
N ALA A 204 11.78 0.12 7.98
CA ALA A 204 12.90 1.05 8.16
C ALA A 204 13.97 0.89 7.07
N MET A 205 14.25 -0.35 6.63
CA MET A 205 15.17 -0.63 5.52
C MET A 205 14.65 -0.08 4.19
N GLU A 206 13.38 -0.25 3.89
CA GLU A 206 12.77 0.24 2.66
C GLU A 206 12.77 1.77 2.62
N ILE A 207 12.35 2.43 3.69
CA ILE A 207 12.41 3.90 3.83
C ILE A 207 13.84 4.42 3.63
N ALA A 208 14.83 3.79 4.28
CA ALA A 208 16.23 4.17 4.12
C ALA A 208 16.74 3.97 2.68
N GLY A 209 16.28 2.92 1.99
CA GLY A 209 16.58 2.67 0.59
C GLY A 209 15.99 3.73 -0.34
N LEU A 210 14.75 4.15 -0.08
CA LEU A 210 14.11 5.22 -0.83
C LEU A 210 14.76 6.59 -0.58
N ASP A 211 15.19 6.88 0.65
CA ASP A 211 15.94 8.10 0.97
C ASP A 211 17.26 8.20 0.18
N VAL A 212 17.98 7.09 0.04
CA VAL A 212 19.26 7.06 -0.71
C VAL A 212 19.08 7.38 -2.20
N VAL A 213 17.94 7.05 -2.79
CA VAL A 213 17.65 7.33 -4.21
C VAL A 213 16.89 8.64 -4.43
N CYS A 214 16.57 9.37 -3.38
CA CYS A 214 16.07 10.72 -3.45
C CYS A 214 17.22 11.69 -3.73
N GLU A 215 17.07 12.57 -4.72
CA GLU A 215 18.10 13.56 -5.07
C GLU A 215 18.05 14.79 -4.15
N ASN A 216 16.89 15.00 -3.51
CA ASN A 216 16.64 16.10 -2.59
C ASN A 216 16.60 15.62 -1.13
N GLU A 217 16.82 16.52 -0.20
CA GLU A 217 16.64 16.23 1.21
C GLU A 217 15.17 15.91 1.52
N ILE A 218 14.91 14.83 2.23
CA ILE A 218 13.59 14.43 2.69
C ILE A 218 13.12 15.38 3.80
N GLU A 219 12.00 16.06 3.60
CA GLU A 219 11.38 16.96 4.58
C GLU A 219 10.78 16.17 5.75
N GLY A 220 10.31 14.94 5.48
CA GLY A 220 9.80 14.03 6.49
C GLY A 220 9.24 12.74 5.94
N ILE A 221 8.80 11.89 6.87
CA ILE A 221 8.15 10.62 6.59
C ILE A 221 6.71 10.69 7.10
N VAL A 222 5.76 10.34 6.25
CA VAL A 222 4.34 10.22 6.61
C VAL A 222 4.03 8.77 6.88
N LEU A 223 3.57 8.46 8.09
CA LEU A 223 3.14 7.13 8.51
C LEU A 223 1.62 7.03 8.47
N THR A 224 1.10 5.96 7.90
CA THR A 224 -0.33 5.68 7.84
C THR A 224 -0.61 4.19 7.84
N GLY A 225 -1.88 3.84 7.67
CA GLY A 225 -2.32 2.45 7.74
C GLY A 225 -2.63 1.98 9.15
N SER A 226 -3.25 0.83 9.25
CA SER A 226 -3.76 0.33 10.52
C SER A 226 -2.68 -0.12 11.52
N VAL A 227 -1.43 -0.22 11.07
CA VAL A 227 -0.25 -0.52 11.89
C VAL A 227 0.65 0.71 11.98
N GLY A 228 0.91 1.39 10.86
CA GLY A 228 1.77 2.57 10.82
C GLY A 228 1.25 3.75 11.66
N SER A 229 -0.07 3.84 11.86
CA SER A 229 -0.70 4.81 12.76
C SER A 229 -1.04 4.27 14.15
N ALA A 230 -0.64 3.04 14.46
CA ALA A 230 -0.99 2.39 15.72
C ALA A 230 -0.19 2.97 16.91
N THR A 231 -0.91 3.16 18.03
CA THR A 231 -0.32 3.52 19.32
C THR A 231 -0.44 2.40 20.36
N LYS A 232 -1.19 1.36 20.05
CA LYS A 232 -1.41 0.15 20.86
C LYS A 232 -1.52 -1.08 19.95
N PRO A 233 -1.08 -2.27 20.38
CA PRO A 233 -0.40 -2.58 21.66
C PRO A 233 1.06 -2.05 21.71
N PHE A 234 1.59 -1.52 20.63
CA PHE A 234 2.88 -0.81 20.56
C PHE A 234 2.70 0.52 19.82
N ASN A 235 3.57 1.47 20.05
CA ASN A 235 3.59 2.74 19.32
C ASN A 235 4.54 2.62 18.13
N PHE A 236 4.00 2.48 16.92
CA PHE A 236 4.78 2.26 15.71
C PHE A 236 5.79 3.40 15.45
N GLU A 237 5.36 4.65 15.60
CA GLU A 237 6.20 5.83 15.42
C GLU A 237 7.44 5.77 16.34
N ASN A 238 7.24 5.45 17.62
CA ASN A 238 8.35 5.34 18.58
C ASN A 238 9.30 4.20 18.22
N GLU A 239 8.76 3.06 17.80
CA GLU A 239 9.57 1.89 17.49
C GLU A 239 10.41 2.11 16.21
N ILE A 240 9.83 2.62 15.15
CA ILE A 240 10.57 2.86 13.91
C ILE A 240 11.59 4.00 14.08
N ASN A 241 11.29 4.99 14.90
CA ASN A 241 12.20 6.10 15.14
C ASN A 241 13.49 5.68 15.85
N LYS A 242 13.52 4.53 16.54
CA LYS A 242 14.75 3.94 17.07
C LYS A 242 15.77 3.63 15.97
N TYR A 243 15.29 3.15 14.80
CA TYR A 243 16.14 2.92 13.62
C TYR A 243 16.64 4.23 13.02
N PHE A 244 15.81 5.23 12.97
CA PHE A 244 16.13 6.53 12.34
C PHE A 244 16.96 7.45 13.22
N LYS A 245 17.04 7.18 14.54
CA LYS A 245 17.80 8.02 15.50
C LYS A 245 17.39 9.49 15.44
N ASN A 246 16.10 9.75 15.26
CA ASN A 246 15.51 11.08 15.09
C ASN A 246 16.03 11.87 13.87
N LYS A 247 16.48 11.19 12.82
CA LYS A 247 16.94 11.83 11.57
C LYS A 247 15.80 12.54 10.84
N TYR A 248 14.59 11.96 10.86
CA TYR A 248 13.46 12.45 10.09
C TYR A 248 12.37 13.07 10.95
N SER A 249 11.68 14.08 10.40
CA SER A 249 10.39 14.49 10.92
C SER A 249 9.35 13.43 10.60
N LEU A 250 8.62 12.94 11.61
CA LEU A 250 7.56 11.95 11.41
C LEU A 250 6.20 12.64 11.52
N LYS A 251 5.29 12.29 10.64
CA LYS A 251 3.89 12.75 10.64
C LYS A 251 2.98 11.55 10.51
N ILE A 252 2.10 11.37 11.48
CA ILE A 252 1.03 10.36 11.39
C ILE A 252 -0.19 10.99 10.75
N ILE A 253 -0.76 10.32 9.75
CA ILE A 253 -2.07 10.65 9.19
C ILE A 253 -3.06 9.50 9.41
N SER A 254 -4.35 9.77 9.23
CA SER A 254 -5.41 8.80 9.48
C SER A 254 -5.21 7.49 8.69
N LYS A 255 -5.57 6.37 9.29
CA LYS A 255 -5.66 5.08 8.60
C LYS A 255 -6.71 5.09 7.47
N GLU A 256 -7.62 6.04 7.47
CA GLU A 256 -8.61 6.29 6.42
C GLU A 256 -8.08 7.18 5.30
N SER A 257 -6.80 7.54 5.30
CA SER A 257 -6.17 8.47 4.33
C SER A 257 -6.39 8.08 2.86
N GLY A 258 -6.54 6.78 2.56
CA GLY A 258 -6.90 6.31 1.22
C GLY A 258 -8.27 6.82 0.76
N ALA A 259 -9.29 6.70 1.59
CA ALA A 259 -10.64 7.17 1.29
C ALA A 259 -10.71 8.71 1.31
N ILE A 260 -10.04 9.35 2.26
CA ILE A 260 -9.96 10.82 2.34
C ILE A 260 -9.29 11.38 1.09
N GLY A 261 -8.14 10.83 0.70
CA GLY A 261 -7.42 11.25 -0.49
C GLY A 261 -8.21 11.02 -1.79
N ALA A 262 -8.95 9.91 -1.89
CA ALA A 262 -9.84 9.67 -3.03
C ALA A 262 -10.93 10.75 -3.13
N ALA A 263 -11.57 11.11 -2.02
CA ALA A 263 -12.56 12.19 -1.98
C ALA A 263 -11.95 13.56 -2.34
N GLN A 264 -10.72 13.83 -1.88
CA GLN A 264 -9.98 15.05 -2.22
C GLN A 264 -9.65 15.10 -3.73
N ILE A 265 -9.21 13.98 -4.31
CA ILE A 265 -8.98 13.87 -5.77
C ILE A 265 -10.29 14.11 -6.52
N ALA A 266 -11.41 13.50 -6.11
CA ALA A 266 -12.71 13.73 -6.74
C ALA A 266 -13.08 15.22 -6.75
N ARG A 267 -12.93 15.91 -5.61
CA ARG A 267 -13.17 17.35 -5.51
C ARG A 267 -12.31 18.15 -6.50
N ASP A 268 -11.02 17.85 -6.57
CA ASP A 268 -10.07 18.64 -7.34
C ASP A 268 -10.11 18.32 -8.85
N VAL A 269 -10.59 17.13 -9.23
CA VAL A 269 -10.86 16.77 -10.64
C VAL A 269 -12.18 17.37 -11.12
N TYR A 270 -13.18 17.51 -10.21
CA TYR A 270 -14.49 18.08 -10.54
C TYR A 270 -14.44 19.60 -10.73
N ASN A 271 -13.63 20.31 -9.95
CA ASN A 271 -13.47 21.77 -10.00
C ASN A 271 -12.38 22.20 -11.00
#